data_32526d6284ee29b76603732f8276c241
#
_entry.id   32526d6284ee29b76603732f8276c241
#
_cell.length_a   1.000
_cell.length_b   1.000
_cell.length_c   1.000
_cell.angle_alpha   90.00
_cell.angle_beta   90.00
_cell.angle_gamma   90.00
#
_symmetry.space_group_name_H-M   'P 1'
#
loop_
_entity.id
_entity.type
_entity.pdbx_description
1 polymer ?
#
loop_
_entity_poly.entity_id
_entity_poly.type
_entity_poly.pdbx_seq_one_letter_code
_entity_poly.pdbx_strand_id
1 'polypeptide(L)'
;MALKCEFPDGCMLDLWAKVIKAKYIEKQVKVLDTMFCVPDEQVGGKISCVEDIKVKVIKASEDISCFNKVKIFIDYEVILFVIVDGEYQIITVSDRYEQAIDLEEFDPPLTIEEFREEIEQSEVIVKNWTFDYEIKGNCEDPSNPCNLTTPISGTCIGLRVYVDIIDKLGKMHDVIVYGELDPSVDY
;
A
#
# COMPACT_ATOMS: atom_id res chain seq x y z
N MET A 1 -32.61 -13.22 10.92
CA MET A 1 -33.76 -13.51 10.03
C MET A 1 -33.21 -14.41 8.95
N ALA A 2 -33.53 -15.71 8.99
CA ALA A 2 -33.06 -16.65 7.98
C ALA A 2 -33.83 -16.41 6.68
N LEU A 3 -33.12 -16.06 5.60
CA LEU A 3 -33.68 -16.03 4.25
C LEU A 3 -34.00 -17.46 3.84
N LYS A 4 -35.29 -17.82 3.89
CA LYS A 4 -35.73 -19.08 3.27
C LYS A 4 -35.90 -18.84 1.78
N CYS A 5 -34.98 -19.39 0.99
CA CYS A 5 -35.20 -19.52 -0.45
C CYS A 5 -36.24 -20.60 -0.71
N GLU A 6 -37.40 -20.23 -1.23
CA GLU A 6 -38.48 -21.17 -1.59
C GLU A 6 -38.40 -21.63 -3.07
N PHE A 7 -37.28 -21.41 -3.72
CA PHE A 7 -37.13 -21.78 -5.15
C PHE A 7 -36.53 -23.19 -5.28
N PRO A 8 -37.18 -24.09 -6.02
CA PRO A 8 -36.73 -25.48 -6.16
C PRO A 8 -35.42 -25.63 -6.95
N ASP A 9 -35.00 -24.63 -7.71
CA ASP A 9 -33.86 -24.68 -8.64
C ASP A 9 -32.72 -23.70 -8.31
N GLY A 10 -32.61 -23.28 -7.06
CA GLY A 10 -31.57 -22.35 -6.62
C GLY A 10 -32.09 -20.99 -6.14
N CYS A 11 -31.24 -20.23 -5.44
CA CYS A 11 -31.55 -18.89 -4.98
C CYS A 11 -31.06 -17.85 -5.98
N MET A 12 -31.93 -16.84 -6.19
CA MET A 12 -31.55 -15.60 -6.85
C MET A 12 -31.28 -14.56 -5.77
N LEU A 13 -30.05 -14.05 -5.73
CA LEU A 13 -29.64 -12.96 -4.85
C LEU A 13 -29.45 -11.71 -5.69
N ASP A 14 -30.15 -10.64 -5.32
CA ASP A 14 -29.89 -9.31 -5.86
C ASP A 14 -28.89 -8.61 -4.94
N LEU A 15 -27.71 -8.32 -5.47
CA LEU A 15 -26.58 -7.77 -4.74
C LEU A 15 -26.14 -6.47 -5.39
N TRP A 16 -26.04 -5.42 -4.58
CA TRP A 16 -25.32 -4.22 -4.97
C TRP A 16 -23.82 -4.46 -4.78
N ALA A 17 -23.11 -4.75 -5.87
CA ALA A 17 -21.72 -5.16 -5.83
C ALA A 17 -20.86 -4.43 -6.86
N LYS A 18 -19.58 -4.24 -6.54
CA LYS A 18 -18.60 -3.70 -7.49
C LYS A 18 -18.22 -4.76 -8.52
N VAL A 19 -18.58 -4.50 -9.77
CA VAL A 19 -18.16 -5.32 -10.91
C VAL A 19 -16.81 -4.80 -11.41
N ILE A 20 -15.77 -5.59 -11.27
CA ILE A 20 -14.42 -5.23 -11.71
C ILE A 20 -14.32 -5.45 -13.21
N LYS A 21 -14.05 -4.39 -13.96
CA LYS A 21 -13.85 -4.41 -15.40
C LYS A 21 -12.41 -4.80 -15.77
N ALA A 22 -11.45 -4.20 -15.05
CA ALA A 22 -10.04 -4.50 -15.20
C ALA A 22 -9.30 -4.33 -13.89
N LYS A 23 -8.13 -4.94 -13.78
CA LYS A 23 -7.25 -4.83 -12.62
C LYS A 23 -5.79 -4.74 -13.07
N TYR A 24 -5.01 -4.00 -12.31
CA TYR A 24 -3.55 -4.04 -12.34
C TYR A 24 -3.03 -4.62 -11.02
N ILE A 25 -2.03 -5.48 -11.08
CA ILE A 25 -1.42 -6.08 -9.89
C ILE A 25 0.09 -6.07 -10.05
N GLU A 26 0.76 -5.37 -9.16
CA GLU A 26 2.22 -5.43 -9.05
C GLU A 26 2.62 -5.82 -7.63
N LYS A 27 3.56 -6.76 -7.53
CA LYS A 27 4.00 -7.31 -6.25
C LYS A 27 5.40 -6.84 -5.93
N GLN A 28 5.66 -6.66 -4.62
CA GLN A 28 6.97 -6.29 -4.10
C GLN A 28 7.52 -5.00 -4.73
N VAL A 29 6.65 -4.02 -4.92
CA VAL A 29 7.01 -2.70 -5.39
C VAL A 29 7.79 -1.98 -4.29
N LYS A 30 8.97 -1.48 -4.62
CA LYS A 30 9.79 -0.70 -3.70
C LYS A 30 9.23 0.73 -3.60
N VAL A 31 8.48 1.00 -2.55
CA VAL A 31 7.83 2.31 -2.33
C VAL A 31 8.70 3.27 -1.54
N LEU A 32 9.67 2.77 -0.77
CA LEU A 32 10.63 3.57 -0.04
C LEU A 32 12.03 2.99 -0.21
N ASP A 33 13.00 3.85 -0.50
CA ASP A 33 14.43 3.53 -0.46
C ASP A 33 15.15 4.81 -0.03
N THR A 34 15.36 4.95 1.27
CA THR A 34 15.89 6.18 1.85
C THR A 34 16.90 5.91 2.94
N MET A 35 17.80 6.87 3.12
CA MET A 35 18.66 6.96 4.30
C MET A 35 18.32 8.23 5.06
N PHE A 36 18.17 8.09 6.36
CA PHE A 36 17.88 9.21 7.24
C PHE A 36 18.59 9.07 8.58
N CYS A 37 18.80 10.18 9.22
CA CYS A 37 19.36 10.25 10.55
C CYS A 37 18.26 10.42 11.58
N VAL A 38 18.29 9.60 12.61
CA VAL A 38 17.45 9.76 13.80
C VAL A 38 18.31 10.35 14.89
N PRO A 39 18.05 11.60 15.31
CA PRO A 39 18.78 12.23 16.40
C PRO A 39 18.59 11.47 17.71
N ASP A 40 19.70 11.29 18.47
CA ASP A 40 19.67 10.63 19.78
C ASP A 40 18.70 11.35 20.74
N GLU A 41 18.58 12.67 20.64
CA GLU A 41 17.65 13.47 21.45
C GLU A 41 16.17 13.12 21.18
N GLN A 42 15.84 12.72 19.95
CA GLN A 42 14.46 12.40 19.55
C GLN A 42 13.96 11.11 20.22
N VAL A 43 14.86 10.15 20.42
CA VAL A 43 14.51 8.81 20.91
C VAL A 43 15.14 8.50 22.28
N GLY A 44 15.93 9.41 22.82
CA GLY A 44 16.53 9.29 24.15
C GLY A 44 17.80 8.45 24.19
N GLY A 45 18.42 8.13 23.04
CA GLY A 45 19.64 7.32 22.97
C GLY A 45 19.91 6.77 21.58
N LYS A 46 20.86 5.84 21.47
CA LYS A 46 21.22 5.22 20.18
C LYS A 46 20.33 4.04 19.82
N ILE A 47 19.89 4.01 18.58
CA ILE A 47 19.11 2.89 18.05
C ILE A 47 20.04 1.68 17.83
N SER A 48 19.69 0.55 18.42
CA SER A 48 20.41 -0.71 18.27
C SER A 48 19.87 -1.59 17.14
N CYS A 49 18.54 -1.57 16.92
CA CYS A 49 17.88 -2.29 15.81
C CYS A 49 16.52 -1.69 15.49
N VAL A 50 16.01 -2.02 14.30
CA VAL A 50 14.59 -1.88 13.91
C VAL A 50 13.93 -3.23 14.12
N GLU A 51 13.00 -3.32 15.05
CA GLU A 51 12.36 -4.59 15.42
C GLU A 51 11.24 -4.94 14.45
N ASP A 52 10.44 -3.95 14.09
CA ASP A 52 9.29 -4.12 13.19
C ASP A 52 8.93 -2.81 12.51
N ILE A 53 8.13 -2.91 11.44
CA ILE A 53 7.51 -1.75 10.81
C ILE A 53 6.03 -1.99 10.55
N LYS A 54 5.29 -0.87 10.49
CA LYS A 54 3.91 -0.85 10.02
C LYS A 54 3.76 0.22 8.94
N VAL A 55 3.21 -0.17 7.80
CA VAL A 55 2.85 0.77 6.73
C VAL A 55 1.40 1.17 6.90
N LYS A 56 1.16 2.47 7.00
CA LYS A 56 -0.18 3.05 7.06
C LYS A 56 -0.40 3.91 5.82
N VAL A 57 -1.28 3.45 4.93
CA VAL A 57 -1.70 4.23 3.78
C VAL A 57 -2.63 5.35 4.25
N ILE A 58 -2.26 6.59 3.95
CA ILE A 58 -3.05 7.78 4.26
C ILE A 58 -4.05 8.03 3.15
N LYS A 59 -3.56 7.95 1.90
CA LYS A 59 -4.36 8.14 0.70
C LYS A 59 -3.73 7.35 -0.44
N ALA A 60 -4.57 6.64 -1.19
CA ALA A 60 -4.21 6.10 -2.48
C ALA A 60 -5.18 6.65 -3.52
N SER A 61 -4.67 7.06 -4.66
CA SER A 61 -5.45 7.64 -5.75
C SER A 61 -4.73 7.45 -7.07
N GLU A 62 -5.48 7.59 -8.13
CA GLU A 62 -4.97 7.55 -9.49
C GLU A 62 -5.42 8.78 -10.28
N ASP A 63 -4.70 9.09 -11.34
CA ASP A 63 -5.03 10.16 -12.27
C ASP A 63 -4.57 9.78 -13.68
N ILE A 64 -5.25 10.33 -14.68
CA ILE A 64 -4.89 10.15 -16.08
C ILE A 64 -3.66 10.99 -16.38
N SER A 65 -2.62 10.32 -16.80
CA SER A 65 -1.41 10.96 -17.32
C SER A 65 -1.51 11.15 -18.85
N CYS A 66 -0.53 11.83 -19.45
CA CYS A 66 -0.43 11.93 -20.89
C CYS A 66 -0.12 10.55 -21.52
N PHE A 67 -0.53 10.34 -22.78
CA PHE A 67 -0.13 9.19 -23.60
C PHE A 67 -0.55 7.80 -23.09
N ASN A 68 -1.83 7.60 -22.79
CA ASN A 68 -2.36 6.29 -22.38
C ASN A 68 -1.71 5.72 -21.10
N LYS A 69 -1.26 6.59 -20.22
CA LYS A 69 -0.71 6.20 -18.90
C LYS A 69 -1.60 6.69 -17.78
N VAL A 70 -1.67 5.88 -16.76
CA VAL A 70 -2.26 6.21 -15.47
C VAL A 70 -1.14 6.43 -14.48
N LYS A 71 -1.27 7.45 -13.62
CA LYS A 71 -0.39 7.65 -12.47
C LYS A 71 -1.11 7.20 -11.20
N ILE A 72 -0.50 6.29 -10.47
CA ILE A 72 -0.91 5.94 -9.12
C ILE A 72 -0.08 6.78 -8.14
N PHE A 73 -0.77 7.35 -7.14
CA PHE A 73 -0.19 8.08 -6.04
C PHE A 73 -0.55 7.41 -4.73
N ILE A 74 0.44 7.18 -3.88
CA ILE A 74 0.25 6.59 -2.56
C ILE A 74 0.94 7.47 -1.53
N ASP A 75 0.16 8.20 -0.72
CA ASP A 75 0.64 8.90 0.46
C ASP A 75 0.61 7.92 1.63
N TYR A 76 1.73 7.73 2.30
CA TYR A 76 1.84 6.74 3.37
C TYR A 76 2.76 7.20 4.51
N GLU A 77 2.57 6.57 5.67
CA GLU A 77 3.44 6.65 6.82
C GLU A 77 4.06 5.27 7.10
N VAL A 78 5.36 5.22 7.28
CA VAL A 78 6.07 4.06 7.80
C VAL A 78 6.34 4.31 9.28
N ILE A 79 5.77 3.48 10.13
CA ILE A 79 5.94 3.51 11.57
C ILE A 79 6.98 2.45 11.92
N LEU A 80 8.16 2.87 12.38
CA LEU A 80 9.24 1.99 12.80
C LEU A 80 9.16 1.78 14.31
N PHE A 81 9.26 0.53 14.70
CA PHE A 81 9.47 0.13 16.10
C PHE A 81 10.95 -0.15 16.28
N VAL A 82 11.63 0.72 17.01
CA VAL A 82 13.08 0.66 17.22
C VAL A 82 13.41 0.34 18.67
N ILE A 83 14.57 -0.27 18.88
CA ILE A 83 15.12 -0.53 20.23
C ILE A 83 16.19 0.49 20.53
N VAL A 84 16.02 1.23 21.61
CA VAL A 84 16.96 2.22 22.15
C VAL A 84 17.25 1.83 23.60
N ASP A 85 18.51 1.51 23.92
CA ASP A 85 18.94 1.10 25.27
C ASP A 85 18.07 -0.01 25.90
N GLY A 86 17.51 -0.90 25.05
CA GLY A 86 16.66 -2.03 25.46
C GLY A 86 15.17 -1.70 25.60
N GLU A 87 14.77 -0.46 25.34
CA GLU A 87 13.37 -0.02 25.37
C GLU A 87 12.83 0.26 23.96
N TYR A 88 11.51 0.06 23.78
CA TYR A 88 10.83 0.37 22.52
C TYR A 88 10.60 1.87 22.36
N GLN A 89 10.96 2.36 21.19
CA GLN A 89 10.63 3.71 20.71
C GLN A 89 9.95 3.64 19.34
N ILE A 90 9.21 4.69 19.00
CA ILE A 90 8.47 4.77 17.72
C ILE A 90 8.97 5.98 16.93
N ILE A 91 9.28 5.72 15.64
CA ILE A 91 9.65 6.75 14.69
C ILE A 91 8.68 6.65 13.51
N THR A 92 8.22 7.78 13.00
CA THR A 92 7.35 7.84 11.83
C THR A 92 8.06 8.57 10.69
N VAL A 93 8.06 7.95 9.51
CA VAL A 93 8.55 8.52 8.26
C VAL A 93 7.38 8.61 7.29
N SER A 94 7.08 9.81 6.81
CA SER A 94 6.01 10.01 5.81
C SER A 94 6.65 10.25 4.45
N ASP A 95 6.08 9.64 3.41
CA ASP A 95 6.54 9.80 2.03
C ASP A 95 5.38 9.61 1.05
N ARG A 96 5.66 9.92 -0.22
CA ARG A 96 4.74 9.72 -1.34
C ARG A 96 5.41 8.86 -2.40
N TYR A 97 4.72 7.84 -2.82
CA TYR A 97 5.09 7.03 -3.97
C TYR A 97 4.26 7.45 -5.19
N GLU A 98 4.94 7.55 -6.35
CA GLU A 98 4.32 7.76 -7.65
C GLU A 98 4.78 6.69 -8.63
N GLN A 99 3.84 6.14 -9.40
CA GLN A 99 4.13 5.22 -10.48
C GLN A 99 3.26 5.54 -11.70
N ALA A 100 3.85 5.52 -12.89
CA ALA A 100 3.12 5.58 -14.14
C ALA A 100 2.97 4.16 -14.71
N ILE A 101 1.74 3.77 -15.03
CA ILE A 101 1.37 2.46 -15.54
C ILE A 101 0.78 2.64 -16.94
N ASP A 102 1.17 1.80 -17.87
CA ASP A 102 0.54 1.76 -19.19
C ASP A 102 -0.82 1.05 -19.08
N LEU A 103 -1.83 1.56 -19.79
CA LEU A 103 -3.17 0.96 -19.80
C LEU A 103 -3.20 -0.47 -20.36
N GLU A 104 -2.17 -0.82 -21.13
CA GLU A 104 -1.97 -2.19 -21.66
C GLU A 104 -1.55 -3.18 -20.57
N GLU A 105 -1.06 -2.71 -19.42
CA GLU A 105 -0.66 -3.56 -18.28
C GLU A 105 -1.85 -4.01 -17.41
N PHE A 106 -3.03 -3.44 -17.63
CA PHE A 106 -4.25 -3.89 -16.98
C PHE A 106 -4.72 -5.23 -17.56
N ASP A 107 -5.41 -6.01 -16.77
CA ASP A 107 -6.03 -7.27 -17.16
C ASP A 107 -7.55 -7.20 -16.98
N PRO A 108 -8.32 -7.17 -18.10
CA PRO A 108 -7.87 -6.98 -19.48
C PRO A 108 -7.29 -5.58 -19.77
N PRO A 109 -6.47 -5.42 -20.82
CA PRO A 109 -5.98 -4.12 -21.28
C PRO A 109 -7.11 -3.12 -21.52
N LEU A 110 -6.86 -1.84 -21.26
CA LEU A 110 -7.85 -0.78 -21.36
C LEU A 110 -7.46 0.29 -22.37
N THR A 111 -8.46 0.91 -22.96
CA THR A 111 -8.33 2.20 -23.66
C THR A 111 -8.45 3.35 -22.66
N ILE A 112 -8.02 4.55 -23.08
CA ILE A 112 -8.14 5.75 -22.23
C ILE A 112 -9.61 6.13 -21.99
N GLU A 113 -10.49 5.89 -22.94
CA GLU A 113 -11.91 6.12 -22.85
C GLU A 113 -12.54 5.21 -21.81
N GLU A 114 -12.24 3.92 -21.85
CA GLU A 114 -12.72 2.94 -20.88
C GLU A 114 -12.22 3.25 -19.47
N PHE A 115 -10.96 3.65 -19.34
CA PHE A 115 -10.40 4.06 -18.04
C PHE A 115 -11.14 5.27 -17.47
N ARG A 116 -11.41 6.31 -18.28
CA ARG A 116 -12.14 7.51 -17.87
C ARG A 116 -13.56 7.22 -17.38
N GLU A 117 -14.20 6.20 -17.92
CA GLU A 117 -15.53 5.81 -17.50
C GLU A 117 -15.56 5.13 -16.12
N GLU A 118 -14.45 4.53 -15.70
CA GLU A 118 -14.37 3.69 -14.50
C GLU A 118 -13.60 4.37 -13.35
N ILE A 119 -12.81 5.42 -13.61
CA ILE A 119 -11.89 6.04 -12.64
C ILE A 119 -12.59 6.57 -11.38
N GLU A 120 -13.81 7.06 -11.49
CA GLU A 120 -14.52 7.67 -10.34
C GLU A 120 -14.80 6.66 -9.21
N GLN A 121 -14.87 5.36 -9.56
CA GLN A 121 -15.13 4.27 -8.62
C GLN A 121 -13.99 3.26 -8.55
N SER A 122 -12.82 3.65 -9.05
CA SER A 122 -11.61 2.84 -8.93
C SER A 122 -11.15 2.69 -7.48
N GLU A 123 -10.32 1.69 -7.23
CA GLU A 123 -9.81 1.40 -5.90
C GLU A 123 -8.36 0.95 -5.97
N VAL A 124 -7.45 1.78 -5.47
CA VAL A 124 -6.05 1.41 -5.28
C VAL A 124 -5.85 0.83 -3.88
N ILE A 125 -5.48 -0.44 -3.82
CA ILE A 125 -5.25 -1.22 -2.60
C ILE A 125 -3.75 -1.45 -2.43
N VAL A 126 -3.22 -1.13 -1.27
CA VAL A 126 -1.84 -1.40 -0.87
C VAL A 126 -1.84 -2.41 0.27
N LYS A 127 -1.06 -3.50 0.12
CA LYS A 127 -0.99 -4.57 1.13
C LYS A 127 0.34 -5.32 1.11
N ASN A 128 0.50 -6.29 2.01
CA ASN A 128 1.62 -7.23 2.06
C ASN A 128 2.99 -6.54 2.08
N TRP A 129 3.21 -5.63 3.03
CA TRP A 129 4.50 -4.95 3.14
C TRP A 129 5.58 -5.86 3.71
N THR A 130 6.77 -5.68 3.16
CA THR A 130 8.04 -6.24 3.67
C THR A 130 9.08 -5.13 3.75
N PHE A 131 10.11 -5.33 4.53
CA PHE A 131 11.14 -4.31 4.68
C PHE A 131 12.54 -4.91 4.87
N ASP A 132 13.53 -4.13 4.45
CA ASP A 132 14.93 -4.32 4.78
C ASP A 132 15.47 -3.05 5.45
N TYR A 133 16.34 -3.20 6.43
CA TYR A 133 17.01 -2.06 7.04
C TYR A 133 18.49 -2.30 7.25
N GLU A 134 19.24 -1.21 7.37
CA GLU A 134 20.67 -1.24 7.67
C GLU A 134 21.02 -0.06 8.58
N ILE A 135 21.69 -0.32 9.70
CA ILE A 135 22.26 0.72 10.54
C ILE A 135 23.67 1.04 10.03
N LYS A 136 23.87 2.27 9.55
CA LYS A 136 25.10 2.76 8.95
C LYS A 136 26.05 3.46 9.94
N GLY A 137 25.72 3.45 11.22
CA GLY A 137 26.52 4.05 12.28
C GLY A 137 26.04 5.44 12.69
N ASN A 138 26.98 6.28 13.20
CA ASN A 138 26.65 7.58 13.73
C ASN A 138 26.54 8.64 12.62
N CYS A 139 25.52 9.48 12.69
CA CYS A 139 25.31 10.60 11.74
C CYS A 139 26.40 11.68 11.81
N GLU A 140 27.16 11.75 12.90
CA GLU A 140 28.32 12.69 13.04
C GLU A 140 29.50 12.33 12.15
N ASP A 141 29.59 11.07 11.68
CA ASP A 141 30.69 10.64 10.84
C ASP A 141 30.60 11.28 9.45
N PRO A 142 31.60 12.07 9.02
CA PRO A 142 31.61 12.72 7.69
C PRO A 142 31.56 11.74 6.53
N SER A 143 31.96 10.48 6.75
CA SER A 143 31.87 9.40 5.75
C SER A 143 30.48 8.76 5.69
N ASN A 144 29.57 9.15 6.56
CA ASN A 144 28.23 8.58 6.65
C ASN A 144 27.36 9.00 5.45
N PRO A 145 26.68 8.06 4.80
CA PRO A 145 25.84 8.34 3.63
C PRO A 145 24.61 9.21 3.92
N CYS A 146 24.28 9.49 5.19
CA CYS A 146 23.20 10.42 5.56
C CYS A 146 23.51 11.88 5.17
N ASN A 147 24.74 12.23 4.80
CA ASN A 147 25.20 13.53 4.24
C ASN A 147 24.58 14.76 4.88
N LEU A 148 24.54 14.82 6.21
CA LEU A 148 24.02 15.99 6.91
C LEU A 148 24.98 17.19 6.77
N THR A 149 24.44 18.34 6.45
CA THR A 149 25.23 19.61 6.38
C THR A 149 25.73 20.06 7.75
N THR A 150 25.09 19.58 8.83
CA THR A 150 25.49 19.82 10.22
C THR A 150 25.60 18.50 10.95
N PRO A 151 26.75 18.18 11.59
CA PRO A 151 26.87 16.97 12.38
C PRO A 151 25.82 16.92 13.50
N ILE A 152 25.09 15.82 13.59
CA ILE A 152 24.07 15.59 14.61
C ILE A 152 24.39 14.24 15.26
N SER A 153 24.41 14.20 16.61
CA SER A 153 24.47 12.91 17.30
C SER A 153 23.20 12.14 17.04
N GLY A 154 23.35 10.97 16.43
CA GLY A 154 22.21 10.18 16.00
C GLY A 154 22.59 8.91 15.25
N THR A 155 21.62 8.08 15.00
CA THR A 155 21.78 6.81 14.28
C THR A 155 21.33 6.98 12.82
N CYS A 156 22.23 6.67 11.88
CA CYS A 156 21.89 6.64 10.45
C CYS A 156 21.27 5.29 10.09
N ILE A 157 20.06 5.35 9.54
CA ILE A 157 19.29 4.17 9.12
C ILE A 157 19.03 4.24 7.62
N GLY A 158 19.40 3.17 6.90
CA GLY A 158 18.89 2.90 5.56
C GLY A 158 17.65 2.01 5.68
N LEU A 159 16.57 2.41 5.03
CA LEU A 159 15.30 1.69 5.06
C LEU A 159 14.76 1.51 3.65
N ARG A 160 14.37 0.28 3.33
CA ARG A 160 13.64 -0.08 2.10
C ARG A 160 12.32 -0.73 2.48
N VAL A 161 11.25 -0.28 1.85
CA VAL A 161 9.91 -0.84 2.07
C VAL A 161 9.32 -1.27 0.74
N TYR A 162 8.77 -2.47 0.73
CA TYR A 162 8.12 -3.08 -0.42
C TYR A 162 6.66 -3.38 -0.09
N VAL A 163 5.78 -3.19 -1.07
CA VAL A 163 4.34 -3.45 -0.95
C VAL A 163 3.81 -4.14 -2.21
N ASP A 164 2.65 -4.76 -2.09
CA ASP A 164 1.85 -5.14 -3.25
C ASP A 164 0.85 -4.02 -3.55
N ILE A 165 0.76 -3.61 -4.81
CA ILE A 165 -0.20 -2.64 -5.31
C ILE A 165 -1.22 -3.37 -6.18
N ILE A 166 -2.50 -3.12 -5.91
CA ILE A 166 -3.62 -3.63 -6.68
C ILE A 166 -4.51 -2.45 -7.04
N ASP A 167 -4.66 -2.20 -8.31
CA ASP A 167 -5.64 -1.23 -8.81
C ASP A 167 -6.81 -1.98 -9.42
N LYS A 168 -8.04 -1.64 -8.98
CA LYS A 168 -9.29 -2.26 -9.42
C LYS A 168 -10.20 -1.22 -10.00
N LEU A 169 -10.39 -1.30 -11.30
CA LEU A 169 -11.33 -0.47 -12.04
C LEU A 169 -12.67 -1.18 -12.21
N GLY A 170 -13.75 -0.52 -11.87
CA GLY A 170 -15.09 -1.07 -11.99
C GLY A 170 -16.12 -0.24 -11.25
N LYS A 171 -17.39 -0.47 -11.58
CA LYS A 171 -18.52 0.26 -11.02
C LYS A 171 -19.40 -0.61 -10.14
N MET A 172 -20.13 0.06 -9.24
CA MET A 172 -21.21 -0.57 -8.49
C MET A 172 -22.38 -0.86 -9.42
N HIS A 173 -22.83 -2.09 -9.41
CA HIS A 173 -23.99 -2.55 -10.18
C HIS A 173 -24.90 -3.43 -9.34
N ASP A 174 -26.18 -3.47 -9.73
CA ASP A 174 -27.08 -4.53 -9.30
C ASP A 174 -26.65 -5.83 -10.00
N VAL A 175 -26.21 -6.79 -9.21
CA VAL A 175 -25.74 -8.09 -9.70
C VAL A 175 -26.69 -9.17 -9.22
N ILE A 176 -27.29 -9.89 -10.17
CA ILE A 176 -28.11 -11.04 -9.87
C ILE A 176 -27.23 -12.28 -9.87
N VAL A 177 -27.09 -12.91 -8.73
CA VAL A 177 -26.32 -14.13 -8.57
C VAL A 177 -27.27 -15.32 -8.45
N TYR A 178 -27.08 -16.29 -9.33
CA TYR A 178 -27.76 -17.59 -9.26
C TYR A 178 -26.83 -18.60 -8.60
N GLY A 179 -27.29 -19.27 -7.59
CA GLY A 179 -26.50 -20.26 -6.87
C GLY A 179 -27.37 -21.22 -6.09
N GLU A 180 -26.82 -22.39 -5.79
CA GLU A 180 -27.37 -23.30 -4.79
C GLU A 180 -26.83 -22.89 -3.43
N LEU A 181 -27.72 -22.93 -2.41
CA LEU A 181 -27.28 -22.75 -1.03
C LEU A 181 -26.41 -23.94 -0.63
N ASP A 182 -25.26 -23.66 -0.06
CA ASP A 182 -24.41 -24.71 0.50
C ASP A 182 -25.14 -25.35 1.70
N PRO A 183 -25.53 -26.63 1.62
CA PRO A 183 -26.27 -27.28 2.70
C PRO A 183 -25.44 -27.50 3.99
N SER A 184 -24.12 -27.24 3.93
CA SER A 184 -23.23 -27.34 5.08
C SER A 184 -23.17 -26.05 5.92
N VAL A 185 -23.78 -24.96 5.45
CA VAL A 185 -23.80 -23.67 6.15
C VAL A 185 -25.14 -23.46 6.83
N ASP A 186 -25.14 -23.36 8.16
CA ASP A 186 -26.31 -22.94 8.94
C ASP A 186 -26.54 -21.43 8.73
N TYR A 187 -27.67 -21.06 8.16
CA TYR A 187 -28.11 -19.69 7.88
C TYR A 187 -28.98 -19.10 8.99
#